data_848c52ed4ed442b373372f89e409ee2c
#
_entry.id   848c52ed4ed442b373372f89e409ee2c
#
_cell.length_a   1.000
_cell.length_b   1.000
_cell.length_c   1.000
_cell.angle_alpha   90.00
_cell.angle_beta   90.00
_cell.angle_gamma   90.00
#
_symmetry.space_group_name_H-M   'P 1'
#
loop_
_entity.id
_entity.type
_entity.pdbx_description
1 polymer ?
#
loop_
_entity_poly.entity_id
_entity_poly.type
_entity_poly.pdbx_seq_one_letter_code
_entity_poly.pdbx_strand_id
1 'polypeptide(L)'
;MSVKVAVRVRPFNERELSNAKSSVCCIEMDGPTTTITDPASGTPRPFTFDYSFWSHDDFVDTNGYFSPASDSSKYADQSLVYNTLGTQVLDNAWEGYHCCLFAYGQTGSGKSYSMIGYNKNEGIIPMACNEIFNRIH
;
A
#
# COMPACT_ATOMS: atom_id res chain seq x y z
N MET A 1 23.95 5.11 1.48
CA MET A 1 22.49 5.40 1.56
C MET A 1 21.77 4.61 0.47
N SER A 2 20.74 3.88 0.80
CA SER A 2 19.94 3.14 -0.16
C SER A 2 18.53 3.74 -0.24
N VAL A 3 17.99 3.81 -1.45
CA VAL A 3 16.61 4.21 -1.69
C VAL A 3 15.81 2.94 -1.93
N LYS A 4 14.71 2.78 -1.21
CA LYS A 4 13.71 1.74 -1.44
C LYS A 4 12.49 2.35 -2.09
N VAL A 5 11.95 1.69 -3.09
CA VAL A 5 10.74 2.13 -3.78
C VAL A 5 9.68 1.04 -3.67
N ALA A 6 8.51 1.44 -3.18
CA ALA A 6 7.34 0.58 -3.12
C ALA A 6 6.21 1.18 -3.95
N VAL A 7 5.45 0.34 -4.61
CA VAL A 7 4.21 0.74 -5.28
C VAL A 7 3.03 0.05 -4.61
N ARG A 8 1.92 0.75 -4.50
CA ARG A 8 0.68 0.22 -3.94
C ARG A 8 -0.49 0.55 -4.85
N VAL A 9 -1.25 -0.45 -5.25
CA VAL A 9 -2.49 -0.26 -6.00
C VAL A 9 -3.67 -0.23 -5.04
N ARG A 10 -4.50 0.82 -5.12
CA ARG A 10 -5.71 0.96 -4.31
C ARG A 10 -6.93 0.30 -4.97
N PRO A 11 -8.00 0.05 -4.20
CA PRO A 11 -9.27 -0.34 -4.80
C PRO A 11 -9.90 0.79 -5.63
N PHE A 12 -10.86 0.45 -6.47
CA PHE A 12 -11.71 1.46 -7.08
C PHE A 12 -12.55 2.16 -6.01
N ASN A 13 -12.71 3.47 -6.14
CA ASN A 13 -13.64 4.23 -5.32
C ASN A 13 -15.08 4.10 -5.86
N GLU A 14 -16.06 4.60 -5.10
CA GLU A 14 -17.47 4.51 -5.47
C GLU A 14 -17.79 5.13 -6.84
N ARG A 15 -17.13 6.24 -7.17
CA ARG A 15 -17.28 6.90 -8.46
C ARG A 15 -16.78 6.04 -9.61
N GLU A 16 -15.63 5.40 -9.43
CA GLU A 16 -15.05 4.47 -10.41
C GLU A 16 -15.90 3.22 -10.56
N LEU A 17 -16.44 2.67 -9.45
CA LEU A 17 -17.35 1.53 -9.48
C LEU A 17 -18.68 1.85 -10.15
N SER A 18 -19.20 3.08 -10.01
CA SER A 18 -20.42 3.51 -10.69
C SER A 18 -20.27 3.58 -12.20
N ASN A 19 -19.04 3.74 -12.69
CA ASN A 19 -18.68 3.70 -14.12
C ASN A 19 -18.13 2.33 -14.53
N ALA A 20 -18.73 1.24 -14.07
CA ALA A 20 -18.24 -0.13 -14.25
C ALA A 20 -17.93 -0.52 -15.71
N LYS A 21 -18.54 0.15 -16.70
CA LYS A 21 -18.26 -0.08 -18.12
C LYS A 21 -16.93 0.53 -18.60
N SER A 22 -16.42 1.54 -17.89
CA SER A 22 -15.19 2.26 -18.26
C SER A 22 -14.05 2.04 -17.27
N SER A 23 -14.32 1.52 -16.07
CA SER A 23 -13.31 1.25 -15.04
C SER A 23 -12.86 -0.21 -15.10
N VAL A 24 -11.72 -0.42 -15.68
CA VAL A 24 -11.08 -1.75 -15.80
C VAL A 24 -9.74 -1.70 -15.08
N CYS A 25 -9.47 -2.72 -14.27
CA CYS A 25 -8.15 -2.87 -13.65
C CYS A 25 -7.12 -3.25 -14.72
N CYS A 26 -6.17 -2.37 -14.97
CA CYS A 26 -5.09 -2.57 -15.93
C CYS A 26 -3.75 -2.90 -15.25
N ILE A 27 -3.77 -3.18 -13.96
CA ILE A 27 -2.60 -3.49 -13.15
C ILE A 27 -2.62 -4.96 -12.75
N GLU A 28 -1.47 -5.59 -12.84
CA GLU A 28 -1.19 -6.91 -12.28
C GLU A 28 0.09 -6.85 -11.46
N MET A 29 0.18 -7.65 -10.42
CA MET A 29 1.37 -7.76 -9.59
C MET A 29 1.77 -9.22 -9.42
N ASP A 30 3.05 -9.50 -9.63
CA ASP A 30 3.68 -10.78 -9.37
C ASP A 30 4.99 -10.52 -8.59
N GLY A 31 4.98 -10.86 -7.31
CA GLY A 31 6.08 -10.51 -6.41
C GLY A 31 6.39 -9.01 -6.45
N PRO A 32 7.64 -8.60 -6.66
CA PRO A 32 8.02 -7.20 -6.74
C PRO A 32 7.72 -6.53 -8.09
N THR A 33 7.21 -7.27 -9.06
CA THR A 33 6.93 -6.77 -10.40
C THR A 33 5.48 -6.34 -10.53
N THR A 34 5.29 -5.09 -10.92
CA THR A 34 3.98 -4.51 -11.27
C THR A 34 3.92 -4.31 -12.77
N THR A 35 2.91 -4.86 -13.41
CA THR A 35 2.67 -4.73 -14.84
C THR A 35 1.46 -3.87 -15.09
N ILE A 36 1.63 -2.83 -15.90
CA ILE A 36 0.52 -2.01 -16.40
C ILE A 36 0.27 -2.36 -17.85
N THR A 37 -0.98 -2.67 -18.19
CA THR A 37 -1.39 -2.99 -19.55
C THR A 37 -2.24 -1.86 -20.10
N ASP A 38 -1.85 -1.30 -21.25
CA ASP A 38 -2.64 -0.29 -21.92
C ASP A 38 -3.96 -0.91 -22.42
N PRO A 39 -5.13 -0.45 -21.91
CA PRO A 39 -6.42 -1.02 -22.32
C PRO A 39 -6.73 -0.88 -23.81
N ALA A 40 -6.17 0.15 -24.47
CA ALA A 40 -6.41 0.41 -25.88
C ALA A 40 -5.58 -0.50 -26.79
N SER A 41 -4.31 -0.70 -26.48
CA SER A 41 -3.39 -1.50 -27.32
C SER A 41 -3.16 -2.91 -26.81
N GLY A 42 -3.47 -3.20 -25.55
CA GLY A 42 -3.16 -4.47 -24.89
C GLY A 42 -1.67 -4.66 -24.61
N THR A 43 -0.85 -3.62 -24.76
CA THR A 43 0.60 -3.70 -24.58
C THR A 43 0.96 -3.67 -23.07
N PRO A 44 1.57 -4.74 -22.52
CA PRO A 44 2.00 -4.78 -21.15
C PRO A 44 3.34 -4.06 -20.96
N ARG A 45 3.48 -3.37 -19.83
CA ARG A 45 4.74 -2.75 -19.40
C ARG A 45 5.05 -3.17 -17.96
N PRO A 46 6.01 -4.06 -17.75
CA PRO A 46 6.42 -4.48 -16.43
C PRO A 46 7.42 -3.50 -15.82
N PHE A 47 7.29 -3.28 -14.50
CA PHE A 47 8.22 -2.51 -13.68
C PHE A 47 8.52 -3.29 -12.42
N THR A 48 9.78 -3.42 -12.05
CA THR A 48 10.18 -4.09 -10.82
C THR A 48 10.59 -3.07 -9.78
N PHE A 49 9.95 -3.14 -8.61
CA PHE A 49 10.21 -2.29 -7.46
C PHE A 49 10.80 -3.13 -6.33
N ASP A 50 11.20 -2.49 -5.24
CA ASP A 50 11.58 -3.25 -4.04
C ASP A 50 10.36 -3.98 -3.45
N TYR A 51 9.18 -3.32 -3.47
CA TYR A 51 7.92 -3.90 -3.03
C TYR A 51 6.78 -3.49 -3.95
N SER A 52 5.85 -4.42 -4.19
CA SER A 52 4.60 -4.18 -4.88
C SER A 52 3.45 -4.67 -4.01
N PHE A 53 2.60 -3.73 -3.55
CA PHE A 53 1.50 -4.01 -2.64
C PHE A 53 0.17 -4.05 -3.39
N TRP A 54 -0.45 -5.22 -3.42
CA TRP A 54 -1.79 -5.40 -3.97
C TRP A 54 -2.84 -5.07 -2.91
N SER A 55 -3.45 -3.90 -3.01
CA SER A 55 -4.55 -3.49 -2.13
C SER A 55 -5.83 -3.19 -2.93
N HIS A 56 -5.94 -3.72 -4.14
CA HIS A 56 -7.04 -3.43 -5.06
C HIS A 56 -8.31 -4.20 -4.69
N ASP A 57 -8.21 -5.49 -4.46
CA ASP A 57 -9.31 -6.40 -4.17
C ASP A 57 -8.86 -7.58 -3.29
N ASP A 58 -9.73 -8.59 -3.15
CA ASP A 58 -9.47 -9.82 -2.40
C ASP A 58 -9.32 -9.58 -0.89
N PHE A 59 -10.14 -8.66 -0.38
CA PHE A 59 -10.22 -8.32 1.04
C PHE A 59 -11.63 -8.51 1.59
N VAL A 60 -11.72 -8.60 2.91
CA VAL A 60 -12.99 -8.59 3.65
C VAL A 60 -13.03 -7.37 4.58
N ASP A 61 -14.23 -6.83 4.74
CA ASP A 61 -14.51 -5.76 5.71
C ASP A 61 -15.07 -6.38 6.99
N THR A 62 -14.32 -6.25 8.07
CA THR A 62 -14.74 -6.68 9.40
C THR A 62 -14.92 -5.46 10.29
N ASN A 63 -16.15 -4.97 10.37
CA ASN A 63 -16.50 -3.79 11.16
C ASN A 63 -15.66 -2.55 10.81
N GLY A 64 -15.39 -2.34 9.52
CA GLY A 64 -14.64 -1.21 9.02
C GLY A 64 -13.11 -1.41 8.94
N TYR A 65 -12.60 -2.57 9.32
CA TYR A 65 -11.19 -2.95 9.08
C TYR A 65 -11.09 -3.86 7.86
N PHE A 66 -10.20 -3.51 6.93
CA PHE A 66 -9.96 -4.28 5.72
C PHE A 66 -8.77 -5.22 5.90
N SER A 67 -9.02 -6.50 5.75
CA SER A 67 -8.03 -7.56 5.89
C SER A 67 -8.09 -8.53 4.72
N PRO A 68 -7.03 -9.36 4.51
CA PRO A 68 -7.06 -10.38 3.46
C PRO A 68 -8.27 -11.30 3.56
N ALA A 69 -8.89 -11.63 2.43
CA ALA A 69 -10.08 -12.49 2.40
C ALA A 69 -9.80 -13.93 2.82
N SER A 70 -8.54 -14.39 2.63
CA SER A 70 -8.08 -15.73 3.02
C SER A 70 -6.57 -15.75 3.20
N ASP A 71 -6.02 -16.85 3.70
CA ASP A 71 -4.57 -17.02 3.87
C ASP A 71 -3.81 -17.00 2.53
N SER A 72 -4.48 -17.32 1.44
CA SER A 72 -3.91 -17.27 0.08
C SER A 72 -4.14 -15.94 -0.63
N SER A 73 -4.84 -14.99 -0.02
CA SER A 73 -5.08 -13.66 -0.58
C SER A 73 -3.78 -12.87 -0.69
N LYS A 74 -3.62 -12.18 -1.81
CA LYS A 74 -2.49 -11.25 -2.01
C LYS A 74 -2.77 -9.84 -1.49
N TYR A 75 -3.93 -9.60 -0.88
CA TYR A 75 -4.28 -8.29 -0.36
C TYR A 75 -3.29 -7.81 0.69
N ALA A 76 -2.69 -6.65 0.43
CA ALA A 76 -1.80 -5.98 1.37
C ALA A 76 -2.60 -5.01 2.23
N ASP A 77 -2.85 -5.40 3.47
CA ASP A 77 -3.51 -4.54 4.45
C ASP A 77 -2.54 -3.49 5.02
N GLN A 78 -3.06 -2.62 5.85
CA GLN A 78 -2.25 -1.57 6.49
C GLN A 78 -1.13 -2.16 7.36
N SER A 79 -1.40 -3.26 8.06
CA SER A 79 -0.40 -3.93 8.89
C SER A 79 0.77 -4.48 8.07
N LEU A 80 0.49 -5.09 6.92
CA LEU A 80 1.55 -5.60 6.04
C LEU A 80 2.42 -4.47 5.49
N VAL A 81 1.81 -3.38 5.06
CA VAL A 81 2.54 -2.21 4.55
C VAL A 81 3.43 -1.61 5.65
N TYR A 82 2.89 -1.45 6.86
CA TYR A 82 3.67 -0.97 8.00
C TYR A 82 4.82 -1.93 8.36
N ASN A 83 4.54 -3.22 8.49
CA ASN A 83 5.56 -4.21 8.85
C ASN A 83 6.67 -4.34 7.80
N THR A 84 6.37 -4.02 6.55
CA THR A 84 7.36 -4.05 5.46
C THR A 84 8.18 -2.76 5.38
N LEU A 85 7.53 -1.59 5.43
CA LEU A 85 8.17 -0.29 5.23
C LEU A 85 8.41 0.47 6.54
N GLY A 86 7.37 0.58 7.37
CA GLY A 86 7.40 1.42 8.56
C GLY A 86 8.39 0.92 9.60
N THR A 87 8.47 -0.39 9.82
CA THR A 87 9.41 -0.98 10.77
C THR A 87 10.85 -0.74 10.38
N GLN A 88 11.20 -0.83 9.11
CA GLN A 88 12.56 -0.57 8.62
C GLN A 88 12.97 0.87 8.86
N VAL A 89 12.09 1.81 8.57
CA VAL A 89 12.34 3.24 8.82
C VAL A 89 12.51 3.50 10.31
N LEU A 90 11.64 2.94 11.14
CA LEU A 90 11.69 3.12 12.59
C LEU A 90 12.95 2.49 13.20
N ASP A 91 13.31 1.29 12.79
CA ASP A 91 14.51 0.60 13.28
C ASP A 91 15.78 1.38 12.94
N ASN A 92 15.91 1.88 11.72
CA ASN A 92 17.03 2.72 11.33
C ASN A 92 17.08 4.04 12.12
N ALA A 93 15.92 4.67 12.32
CA ALA A 93 15.84 5.88 13.14
C ALA A 93 16.21 5.60 14.60
N TRP A 94 15.82 4.45 15.14
CA TRP A 94 16.16 4.03 16.50
C TRP A 94 17.66 3.82 16.70
N GLU A 95 18.35 3.37 15.66
CA GLU A 95 19.82 3.25 15.65
C GLU A 95 20.54 4.59 15.42
N GLY A 96 19.81 5.68 15.27
CA GLY A 96 20.36 7.04 15.11
C GLY A 96 20.56 7.51 13.67
N TYR A 97 20.03 6.78 12.68
CA TYR A 97 20.10 7.20 11.29
C TYR A 97 18.96 8.14 10.93
N HIS A 98 19.24 9.11 10.09
CA HIS A 98 18.19 9.95 9.49
C HIS A 98 17.48 9.16 8.40
N CYS A 99 16.16 9.08 8.52
CA CYS A 99 15.31 8.37 7.57
C CYS A 99 14.19 9.28 7.08
N CYS A 100 13.78 9.08 5.84
CA CYS A 100 12.64 9.77 5.26
C CYS A 100 11.77 8.76 4.51
N LEU A 101 10.49 8.77 4.80
CA LEU A 101 9.47 8.05 4.06
C LEU A 101 8.48 9.06 3.51
N PHE A 102 8.23 9.01 2.22
CA PHE A 102 7.22 9.89 1.61
C PHE A 102 6.37 9.12 0.61
N ALA A 103 5.14 9.56 0.46
CA ALA A 103 4.19 9.03 -0.49
C ALA A 103 4.10 9.95 -1.71
N TYR A 104 4.15 9.37 -2.89
CA TYR A 104 4.08 10.06 -4.17
C TYR A 104 2.91 9.52 -5.00
N GLY A 105 2.23 10.41 -5.68
CA GLY A 105 1.11 10.08 -6.57
C GLY A 105 0.16 11.24 -6.74
N GLN A 106 -0.75 11.12 -7.70
CA GLN A 106 -1.78 12.14 -7.93
C GLN A 106 -2.79 12.19 -6.77
N THR A 107 -3.57 13.26 -6.71
CA THR A 107 -4.68 13.38 -5.74
C THR A 107 -5.64 12.19 -5.88
N GLY A 108 -6.01 11.58 -4.75
CA GLY A 108 -6.87 10.40 -4.73
C GLY A 108 -6.17 9.07 -5.01
N SER A 109 -4.84 9.05 -5.12
CA SER A 109 -4.08 7.81 -5.36
C SER A 109 -3.90 6.92 -4.13
N GLY A 110 -4.25 7.41 -2.92
CA GLY A 110 -4.13 6.64 -1.68
C GLY A 110 -2.95 7.03 -0.79
N LYS A 111 -2.29 8.17 -1.04
CA LYS A 111 -1.17 8.67 -0.22
C LYS A 111 -1.56 8.82 1.25
N SER A 112 -2.63 9.55 1.52
CA SER A 112 -3.12 9.78 2.88
C SER A 112 -3.58 8.52 3.57
N TYR A 113 -4.21 7.60 2.83
CA TYR A 113 -4.62 6.31 3.36
C TYR A 113 -3.41 5.48 3.83
N SER A 114 -2.34 5.44 3.04
CA SER A 114 -1.13 4.68 3.41
C SER A 114 -0.37 5.32 4.56
N MET A 115 -0.29 6.65 4.61
CA MET A 115 0.50 7.35 5.63
C MET A 115 -0.27 7.56 6.94
N ILE A 116 -1.51 8.03 6.87
CA ILE A 116 -2.33 8.38 8.03
C ILE A 116 -3.37 7.29 8.30
N GLY A 117 -4.02 6.80 7.25
CA GLY A 117 -5.11 5.84 7.34
C GLY A 117 -6.48 6.49 7.38
N TYR A 118 -7.48 5.65 7.57
CA TYR A 118 -8.88 6.06 7.67
C TYR A 118 -9.62 5.13 8.62
N ASN A 119 -10.34 5.69 9.57
CA ASN A 119 -11.10 4.96 10.59
C ASN A 119 -10.22 3.90 11.31
N LYS A 120 -10.59 2.63 11.25
CA LYS A 120 -9.87 1.52 11.87
C LYS A 120 -8.63 1.07 11.08
N ASN A 121 -8.45 1.60 9.87
CA ASN A 121 -7.31 1.26 9.00
C ASN A 121 -6.19 2.26 9.20
N GLU A 122 -5.47 2.16 10.31
CA GLU A 122 -4.37 3.04 10.65
C GLU A 122 -3.23 2.92 9.62
N GLY A 123 -2.68 4.07 9.22
CA GLY A 123 -1.53 4.13 8.33
C GLY A 123 -0.19 4.01 9.06
N ILE A 124 0.86 4.24 8.32
CA ILE A 124 2.25 4.09 8.82
C ILE A 124 2.53 5.03 10.00
N ILE A 125 2.06 6.29 9.95
CA ILE A 125 2.36 7.28 10.98
C ILE A 125 1.78 6.90 12.35
N PRO A 126 0.48 6.64 12.49
CA PRO A 126 -0.06 6.24 13.80
C PRO A 126 0.53 4.92 14.31
N MET A 127 0.77 3.95 13.45
CA MET A 127 1.42 2.70 13.85
C MET A 127 2.85 2.92 14.37
N ALA A 128 3.63 3.76 13.67
CA ALA A 128 4.98 4.12 14.09
C ALA A 128 4.98 4.86 15.43
N CYS A 129 4.03 5.77 15.65
CA CYS A 129 3.87 6.47 16.92
C CYS A 129 3.59 5.49 18.07
N ASN A 130 2.67 4.55 17.86
CA ASN A 130 2.37 3.52 18.85
C ASN A 130 3.61 2.67 19.17
N GLU A 131 4.36 2.27 18.17
CA GLU A 131 5.59 1.49 18.34
C GLU A 131 6.66 2.27 19.10
N ILE A 132 6.84 3.56 18.82
CA ILE A 132 7.78 4.42 19.56
C ILE A 132 7.44 4.43 21.04
N PHE A 133 6.18 4.66 21.39
CA PHE A 133 5.76 4.65 22.80
C PHE A 133 5.93 3.29 23.47
N ASN A 134 5.67 2.21 22.75
CA ASN A 134 5.90 0.86 23.25
C ASN A 134 7.39 0.57 23.52
N ARG A 135 8.29 1.11 22.71
CA ARG A 135 9.74 0.93 22.88
C ARG A 135 10.33 1.77 24.01
N ILE A 136 9.69 2.86 24.42
CA ILE A 136 10.15 3.73 25.51
C ILE A 136 9.78 3.13 26.89
N HIS A 137 8.74 2.36 26.96
CA HIS A 137 8.26 1.71 28.19
C HIS A 137 8.80 0.29 28.34
#